data_3287b1d452021d035f03ddc26db080d4
#
_entry.id   3287b1d452021d035f03ddc26db080d4
#
_cell.length_a   1.000
_cell.length_b   1.000
_cell.length_c   1.000
_cell.angle_alpha   90.00
_cell.angle_beta   90.00
_cell.angle_gamma   90.00
#
_symmetry.space_group_name_H-M   'P 1'
#
loop_
_entity.id
_entity.type
_entity.pdbx_description
1 polymer ?
#
loop_
_entity_poly.entity_id
_entity_poly.type
_entity_poly.pdbx_seq_one_letter_code
_entity_poly.pdbx_strand_id
1 'polypeptide(L)' 'MQPEHQFDFWLGEWDASWGDDGKGINRVEMILNGKVVQENFTAPDLVGMSVSCYDPERALWCQTWVDNTGSYLDFTGK' A
#
# COMPACT_ATOMS: atom_id res chain seq x y z
N MET A 1 -14.09 9.40 12.28
CA MET A 1 -13.55 8.96 10.97
C MET A 1 -14.09 7.57 10.65
N GLN A 2 -14.58 7.38 9.43
CA GLN A 2 -15.01 6.05 9.00
C GLN A 2 -13.79 5.17 8.73
N PRO A 3 -13.84 3.87 9.09
CA PRO A 3 -12.67 3.00 8.92
C PRO A 3 -12.14 2.93 7.48
N GLU A 4 -13.01 2.98 6.47
CA GLU A 4 -12.59 2.91 5.08
C GLU A 4 -11.84 4.15 4.61
N HIS A 5 -11.82 5.23 5.39
CA HIS A 5 -11.07 6.44 5.07
C HIS A 5 -9.84 6.62 5.95
N GLN A 6 -9.46 5.60 6.68
CA GLN A 6 -8.41 5.67 7.69
C GLN A 6 -7.04 5.98 7.09
N PHE A 7 -6.82 5.62 5.81
CA PHE A 7 -5.55 5.82 5.12
C PHE A 7 -5.57 6.98 4.12
N ASP A 8 -6.59 7.82 4.13
CA ASP A 8 -6.69 8.93 3.17
C ASP A 8 -5.48 9.87 3.26
N PHE A 9 -4.92 10.06 4.44
CA PHE A 9 -3.74 10.91 4.63
C PHE A 9 -2.50 10.39 3.90
N TRP A 10 -2.49 9.13 3.49
CA TRP A 10 -1.35 8.47 2.85
C TRP A 10 -1.37 8.60 1.33
N LEU A 11 -2.46 9.10 0.76
CA LEU A 11 -2.61 9.20 -0.68
C LEU A 11 -1.60 10.18 -1.28
N GLY A 12 -1.10 9.87 -2.48
CA GLY A 12 -0.18 10.72 -3.19
C GLY A 12 1.09 9.99 -3.59
N GLU A 13 2.09 10.77 -3.99
CA GLU A 13 3.39 10.24 -4.37
C GLU A 13 4.41 10.64 -3.30
N TRP A 14 5.17 9.66 -2.83
CA TRP A 14 6.11 9.85 -1.73
C TRP A 14 7.48 9.37 -2.13
N ASP A 15 8.51 10.18 -1.86
CA ASP A 15 9.89 9.76 -1.97
C ASP A 15 10.24 8.90 -0.75
N ALA A 16 10.86 7.74 -1.01
CA ALA A 16 11.34 6.87 0.04
C ALA A 16 12.86 6.78 -0.04
N SER A 17 13.53 6.79 1.10
CA SER A 17 14.97 6.61 1.14
C SER A 17 15.35 5.74 2.33
N TRP A 18 16.37 4.93 2.15
CA TRP A 18 16.87 4.04 3.20
C TRP A 18 18.37 3.83 2.98
N GLY A 19 19.14 3.87 4.06
CA GLY A 19 20.58 3.76 3.97
C GLY A 19 21.19 4.92 3.20
N ASP A 20 22.40 4.71 2.70
CA ASP A 20 23.15 5.77 2.02
C ASP A 20 22.76 5.92 0.55
N ASP A 21 22.34 4.83 -0.09
CA ASP A 21 22.06 4.81 -1.53
C ASP A 21 20.65 4.36 -1.89
N GLY A 22 19.85 3.96 -0.92
CA GLY A 22 18.51 3.46 -1.19
C GLY A 22 17.52 4.58 -1.44
N LYS A 23 16.91 4.59 -2.62
CA LYS A 23 15.88 5.57 -3.00
C LYS A 23 14.80 4.89 -3.80
N GLY A 24 13.58 5.31 -3.57
CA GLY A 24 12.44 4.82 -4.34
C GLY A 24 11.32 5.81 -4.33
N ILE A 25 10.30 5.52 -5.09
CA ILE A 25 9.08 6.32 -5.16
C ILE A 25 7.91 5.41 -4.83
N ASN A 26 7.06 5.88 -3.93
CA ASN A 26 5.86 5.18 -3.55
C ASN A 26 4.65 6.01 -3.97
N ARG A 27 3.85 5.50 -4.89
CA ARG A 27 2.64 6.16 -5.33
C ARG A 27 1.44 5.45 -4.70
N VAL A 28 0.63 6.19 -3.97
CA VAL A 28 -0.53 5.67 -3.27
C VAL A 28 -1.78 6.29 -3.85
N GLU A 29 -2.69 5.47 -4.32
CA GLU A 29 -3.90 5.89 -5.01
C GLU A 29 -5.12 5.17 -4.45
N MET A 30 -6.27 5.86 -4.50
CA MET A 30 -7.54 5.24 -4.20
C MET A 30 -8.14 4.69 -5.49
N ILE A 31 -8.51 3.43 -5.48
CA ILE A 31 -9.08 2.77 -6.67
C ILE A 31 -10.41 2.10 -6.31
N LEU A 32 -11.09 1.58 -7.31
CA LEU A 32 -12.34 0.82 -7.16
C LEU A 32 -13.39 1.61 -6.35
N ASN A 33 -13.70 2.82 -6.86
CA ASN A 33 -14.70 3.70 -6.27
C ASN A 33 -14.37 4.15 -4.85
N GLY A 34 -13.07 4.31 -4.55
CA GLY A 34 -12.64 4.74 -3.24
C GLY A 34 -12.69 3.68 -2.15
N LYS A 35 -12.75 2.40 -2.54
CA LYS A 35 -12.84 1.31 -1.59
C LYS A 35 -11.52 0.61 -1.34
N VAL A 36 -10.53 0.82 -2.21
CA VAL A 36 -9.25 0.13 -2.13
C VAL A 36 -8.13 1.16 -2.27
N VAL A 37 -7.15 1.07 -1.41
CA VAL A 37 -5.91 1.86 -1.50
C VAL A 37 -4.86 1.01 -2.19
N GLN A 38 -4.33 1.51 -3.29
CA GLN A 38 -3.27 0.82 -4.03
C GLN A 38 -1.95 1.56 -3.83
N GLU A 39 -0.93 0.81 -3.46
CA GLU A 39 0.43 1.31 -3.31
C GLU A 39 1.28 0.75 -4.43
N ASN A 40 2.01 1.62 -5.12
CA ASN A 40 2.95 1.21 -6.17
C ASN A 40 4.32 1.74 -5.79
N PHE A 41 5.23 0.82 -5.49
CA PHE A 41 6.58 1.15 -5.05
C PHE A 41 7.57 0.82 -6.14
N THR A 42 8.48 1.75 -6.44
CA THR A 42 9.51 1.58 -7.46
C THR A 42 10.84 2.04 -6.92
N ALA A 43 11.82 1.15 -6.98
CA ALA A 43 13.21 1.43 -6.63
C ALA A 43 14.09 0.72 -7.66
N PRO A 44 15.40 1.02 -7.71
CA PRO A 44 16.27 0.40 -8.72
C PRO A 44 16.26 -1.13 -8.70
N ASP A 45 16.20 -1.73 -7.52
CA ASP A 45 16.30 -3.18 -7.38
C ASP A 45 15.00 -3.83 -6.91
N LEU A 46 13.95 -3.05 -6.65
CA LEU A 46 12.73 -3.59 -6.11
C LEU A 46 11.54 -2.82 -6.66
N VAL A 47 10.62 -3.56 -7.26
CA VAL A 47 9.35 -3.01 -7.71
C VAL A 47 8.26 -3.85 -7.10
N GLY A 48 7.35 -3.21 -6.38
CA GLY A 48 6.27 -3.92 -5.70
C GLY A 48 5.00 -3.14 -5.68
N MET A 49 3.92 -3.81 -5.27
CA MET A 49 2.63 -3.16 -5.10
C MET A 49 1.85 -3.81 -3.99
N SER A 50 0.95 -3.05 -3.42
CA SER A 50 0.01 -3.58 -2.46
C SER A 50 -1.38 -3.04 -2.73
N VAL A 51 -2.38 -3.79 -2.28
CA VAL A 51 -3.75 -3.32 -2.22
C VAL A 51 -4.24 -3.48 -0.79
N SER A 52 -4.91 -2.45 -0.30
CA SER A 52 -5.43 -2.43 1.07
C SER A 52 -6.90 -2.07 1.01
N CYS A 53 -7.73 -2.81 1.71
CA CYS A 53 -9.16 -2.51 1.78
C CYS A 53 -9.69 -2.84 3.16
N TYR A 54 -10.77 -2.17 3.51
CA TYR A 54 -11.48 -2.46 4.74
C TYR A 54 -12.58 -3.48 4.48
N ASP A 55 -12.59 -4.55 5.27
CA ASP A 55 -13.64 -5.57 5.20
C ASP A 55 -14.68 -5.25 6.28
N PRO A 56 -15.83 -4.68 5.92
CA PRO A 56 -16.84 -4.29 6.91
C PRO A 56 -17.49 -5.47 7.61
N GLU A 57 -17.51 -6.64 6.98
CA GLU A 57 -18.11 -7.82 7.60
C GLU A 57 -17.28 -8.33 8.76
N ARG A 58 -15.95 -8.28 8.61
CA ARG A 58 -15.02 -8.72 9.65
C ARG A 58 -14.46 -7.58 10.49
N ALA A 59 -14.76 -6.33 10.09
CA ALA A 59 -14.25 -5.12 10.75
C ALA A 59 -12.72 -5.11 10.81
N LEU A 60 -12.08 -5.45 9.70
CA LEU A 60 -10.62 -5.49 9.60
C LEU A 60 -10.14 -4.79 8.34
N TRP A 61 -8.93 -4.27 8.39
CA TRP A 61 -8.17 -3.91 7.21
C TRP A 61 -7.40 -5.12 6.71
N CYS A 62 -7.41 -5.31 5.40
CA CYS A 62 -6.67 -6.38 4.73
C CYS A 62 -5.71 -5.75 3.73
N GLN A 63 -4.48 -6.20 3.73
CA GLN A 63 -3.46 -5.72 2.80
C GLN A 63 -2.70 -6.88 2.21
N THR A 64 -2.45 -6.83 0.91
CA THR A 64 -1.65 -7.82 0.20
C THR A 64 -0.52 -7.10 -0.52
N TRP A 65 0.70 -7.59 -0.35
CA TRP A 65 1.90 -7.07 -1.00
C TRP A 65 2.48 -8.13 -1.92
N VAL A 66 2.88 -7.72 -3.14
CA VAL A 66 3.62 -8.57 -4.06
C VAL A 66 4.76 -7.74 -4.66
N ASP A 67 5.86 -8.38 -5.03
CA ASP A 67 6.98 -7.67 -5.62
C ASP A 67 7.72 -8.53 -6.65
N ASN A 68 8.70 -7.91 -7.32
CA ASN A 68 9.44 -8.56 -8.41
C ASN A 68 10.46 -9.59 -7.92
N THR A 69 10.60 -9.78 -6.61
CA THR A 69 11.40 -10.88 -6.07
C THR A 69 10.57 -12.16 -5.90
N GLY A 70 9.27 -12.08 -6.19
CA GLY A 70 8.36 -13.20 -6.01
C GLY A 70 7.77 -13.29 -4.61
N SER A 71 7.94 -12.26 -3.80
CA SER A 71 7.37 -12.23 -2.46
C SER A 71 5.86 -11.98 -2.51
N TYR A 72 5.15 -12.63 -1.61
CA TYR A 72 3.72 -12.45 -1.42
C TYR A 72 3.44 -12.38 0.09
N LEU A 73 2.85 -11.30 0.54
CA LEU A 73 2.60 -11.09 1.96
C LEU A 73 1.15 -10.67 2.17
N ASP A 74 0.50 -11.26 3.16
CA ASP A 74 -0.85 -10.91 3.57
C ASP A 74 -0.82 -10.36 4.98
N PHE A 75 -1.51 -9.24 5.18
CA PHE A 75 -1.63 -8.61 6.49
C PHE A 75 -3.08 -8.33 6.81
N THR A 76 -3.45 -8.47 8.08
CA THR A 76 -4.76 -8.01 8.56
C THR A 76 -4.55 -7.21 9.83
N GLY A 77 -5.43 -6.23 10.06
CA GLY A 77 -5.36 -5.39 11.25
C GLY A 77 -6.70 -4.74 11.55
N LYS A 78 -6.86 -4.34 12.76
CA LYS A 78 -8.09 -3.68 13.21
C LYS A 78 -7.93 -2.19 13.33
#